data_869c722793e469392c90ea638631e42f
#
_entry.id   869c722793e469392c90ea638631e42f
#
_cell.length_a   1.000
_cell.length_b   1.000
_cell.length_c   1.000
_cell.angle_alpha   90.00
_cell.angle_beta   90.00
_cell.angle_gamma   90.00
#
_symmetry.space_group_name_H-M   'P 1'
#
loop_
_entity.id
_entity.type
_entity.pdbx_description
1 polymer ?
#
loop_
_entity_poly.entity_id
_entity_poly.type
_entity_poly.pdbx_seq_one_letter_code
_entity_poly.pdbx_strand_id
1 'polypeptide(L)'
;MARYLIERTFDDLDEEQLRAVGARSKAIANEKFPEIVWEHSHVVSDDEGKIKSYCVYAAPSEQMIREHAGMLGFHQLEAIYEIGGDISPADFPA
;
A
#
# COMPACT_ATOMS: atom_id res chain seq x y z
N MET A 1 9.57 -10.47 -9.01
CA MET A 1 8.13 -10.18 -8.93
C MET A 1 7.90 -8.74 -9.35
N ALA A 2 6.75 -8.47 -9.94
CA ALA A 2 6.36 -7.11 -10.24
C ALA A 2 6.14 -6.31 -8.96
N ARG A 3 6.42 -5.01 -9.03
CA ARG A 3 6.20 -4.08 -7.93
C ARG A 3 5.04 -3.16 -8.29
N TYR A 4 4.26 -2.80 -7.29
CA TYR A 4 3.03 -2.01 -7.48
C TYR A 4 2.98 -0.84 -6.52
N LEU A 5 2.49 0.29 -7.03
CA LEU A 5 2.14 1.45 -6.21
C LEU A 5 0.64 1.40 -5.96
N ILE A 6 0.25 1.42 -4.69
CA ILE A 6 -1.15 1.24 -4.29
C ILE A 6 -1.61 2.49 -3.55
N GLU A 7 -2.64 3.13 -4.10
CA GLU A 7 -3.25 4.29 -3.47
C GLU A 7 -4.49 3.85 -2.71
N ARG A 8 -4.57 4.21 -1.42
CA ARG A 8 -5.71 3.90 -0.56
C ARG A 8 -6.17 5.14 0.17
N THR A 9 -7.49 5.27 0.35
CA THR A 9 -8.09 6.27 1.23
C THR A 9 -8.69 5.54 2.42
N PHE A 10 -8.35 5.96 3.62
CA PHE A 10 -8.87 5.33 4.82
C PHE A 10 -10.12 6.06 5.31
N ASP A 11 -11.04 5.30 5.91
CA ASP A 11 -12.16 5.85 6.62
C ASP A 11 -11.65 6.67 7.82
N ASP A 12 -12.51 7.49 8.43
CA ASP A 12 -12.12 8.35 9.54
C ASP A 12 -11.45 7.54 10.66
N LEU A 13 -10.12 7.54 10.66
CA LEU A 13 -9.31 6.82 11.63
C LEU A 13 -8.38 7.80 12.33
N ASP A 14 -8.18 7.60 13.63
CA ASP A 14 -7.12 8.28 14.34
C ASP A 14 -5.79 7.53 14.14
N GLU A 15 -4.71 8.09 14.68
CA GLU A 15 -3.38 7.50 14.52
C GLU A 15 -3.29 6.09 15.11
N GLU A 16 -3.92 5.87 16.25
CA GLU A 16 -3.91 4.55 16.90
C GLU A 16 -4.66 3.52 16.06
N GLN A 17 -5.83 3.90 15.52
CA GLN A 17 -6.61 3.04 14.64
C GLN A 17 -5.85 2.73 13.35
N LEU A 18 -5.14 3.72 12.81
CA LEU A 18 -4.33 3.51 11.61
C LEU A 18 -3.22 2.49 11.86
N ARG A 19 -2.56 2.57 13.02
CA ARG A 19 -1.54 1.59 13.41
C ARG A 19 -2.13 0.19 13.54
N ALA A 20 -3.33 0.09 14.08
CA ALA A 20 -4.03 -1.20 14.20
C ALA A 20 -4.35 -1.78 12.82
N VAL A 21 -4.78 -0.94 11.87
CA VAL A 21 -5.03 -1.37 10.49
C VAL A 21 -3.73 -1.85 9.84
N GLY A 22 -2.63 -1.13 10.04
CA GLY A 22 -1.32 -1.53 9.53
C GLY A 22 -0.86 -2.88 10.09
N ALA A 23 -1.04 -3.11 11.38
CA ALA A 23 -0.71 -4.38 12.01
C ALA A 23 -1.58 -5.52 11.46
N ARG A 24 -2.86 -5.27 11.25
CA ARG A 24 -3.78 -6.23 10.64
C ARG A 24 -3.38 -6.54 9.20
N SER A 25 -2.99 -5.53 8.43
CA SER A 25 -2.53 -5.69 7.05
C SER A 25 -1.33 -6.63 6.99
N LYS A 26 -0.35 -6.41 7.88
CA LYS A 26 0.84 -7.25 7.97
C LYS A 26 0.50 -8.68 8.34
N ALA A 27 -0.39 -8.86 9.32
CA ALA A 27 -0.80 -10.19 9.76
C ALA A 27 -1.51 -10.95 8.65
N ILE A 28 -2.43 -10.31 7.92
CA ILE A 28 -3.15 -10.93 6.80
C ILE A 28 -2.15 -11.34 5.70
N ALA A 29 -1.23 -10.44 5.35
CA ALA A 29 -0.22 -10.74 4.34
C ALA A 29 0.62 -11.94 4.74
N ASN A 30 1.12 -11.96 5.97
CA ASN A 30 1.95 -13.07 6.45
C ASN A 30 1.20 -14.39 6.49
N GLU A 31 -0.07 -14.39 6.84
CA GLU A 31 -0.88 -15.60 7.00
C GLU A 31 -1.46 -16.10 5.68
N LYS A 32 -2.02 -15.20 4.85
CA LYS A 32 -2.78 -15.57 3.66
C LYS A 32 -2.06 -15.30 2.35
N PHE A 33 -1.14 -14.34 2.33
CA PHE A 33 -0.46 -13.90 1.11
C PHE A 33 1.04 -13.77 1.37
N PRO A 34 1.72 -14.86 1.77
CA PRO A 34 3.15 -14.78 2.14
C PRO A 34 4.07 -14.37 0.99
N GLU A 35 3.60 -14.46 -0.27
CA GLU A 35 4.36 -14.04 -1.43
C GLU A 35 4.41 -12.51 -1.58
N ILE A 36 3.51 -11.78 -0.92
CA ILE A 36 3.50 -10.31 -0.97
C ILE A 36 4.63 -9.78 -0.09
N VAL A 37 5.47 -8.92 -0.68
CA VAL A 37 6.49 -8.19 0.06
C VAL A 37 6.05 -6.74 0.20
N TRP A 38 5.75 -6.31 1.40
CA TRP A 38 5.45 -4.93 1.70
C TRP A 38 6.78 -4.19 1.90
N GLU A 39 7.16 -3.37 0.92
CA GLU A 39 8.43 -2.66 0.98
C GLU A 39 8.35 -1.45 1.91
N HIS A 40 7.41 -0.56 1.64
CA HIS A 40 7.16 0.63 2.47
C HIS A 40 5.86 1.30 2.07
N SER A 41 5.44 2.26 2.89
CA SER A 41 4.27 3.09 2.63
C SER A 41 4.54 4.52 3.03
N HIS A 42 3.95 5.44 2.29
CA HIS A 42 3.86 6.85 2.68
C HIS A 42 2.43 7.12 3.13
N VAL A 43 2.27 7.70 4.29
CA VAL A 43 0.97 8.11 4.82
C VAL A 43 0.89 9.62 4.73
N VAL A 44 -0.17 10.11 4.12
CA VAL A 44 -0.37 11.55 3.92
C VAL A 44 -1.78 11.94 4.35
N SER A 45 -1.98 13.23 4.61
CA SER A 45 -3.31 13.80 4.78
C SER A 45 -3.59 14.67 3.58
N ASP A 46 -4.77 14.53 2.98
CA ASP A 46 -5.16 15.37 1.86
C ASP A 46 -5.69 16.74 2.36
N ASP A 47 -6.11 17.58 1.42
CA ASP A 47 -6.60 18.94 1.73
C ASP A 47 -7.85 18.93 2.61
N GLU A 48 -8.59 17.83 2.62
CA GLU A 48 -9.79 17.67 3.44
C GLU A 48 -9.50 16.99 4.77
N GLY A 49 -8.23 16.69 5.05
CA GLY A 49 -7.82 16.00 6.27
C GLY A 49 -8.01 14.51 6.23
N LYS A 50 -8.37 13.93 5.09
CA LYS A 50 -8.46 12.48 4.97
C LYS A 50 -7.10 11.85 4.91
N ILE A 51 -6.97 10.70 5.57
CA ILE A 51 -5.72 9.93 5.56
C ILE A 51 -5.69 9.06 4.31
N LYS A 52 -4.57 9.13 3.60
CA LYS A 52 -4.29 8.30 2.44
C LYS A 52 -2.95 7.60 2.63
N SER A 53 -2.78 6.46 1.98
CA SER A 53 -1.48 5.82 1.91
C SER A 53 -1.11 5.50 0.47
N TYR A 54 0.18 5.58 0.20
CA TYR A 54 0.79 5.16 -1.05
C TYR A 54 1.79 4.08 -0.70
N CYS A 55 1.43 2.83 -0.98
CA CYS A 55 2.21 1.67 -0.57
C CYS A 55 2.94 1.07 -1.77
N VAL A 56 4.16 0.60 -1.53
CA VAL A 56 4.90 -0.16 -2.53
C VAL A 56 4.95 -1.60 -2.09
N TYR A 57 4.35 -2.47 -2.90
CA TYR A 57 4.34 -3.91 -2.68
C TYR A 57 4.99 -4.61 -3.87
N ALA A 58 5.75 -5.66 -3.61
CA ALA A 58 6.11 -6.64 -4.64
C ALA A 58 5.19 -7.84 -4.48
N ALA A 59 4.61 -8.31 -5.57
CA ALA A 59 3.65 -9.41 -5.53
C ALA A 59 3.65 -10.17 -6.87
N PRO A 60 3.22 -11.44 -6.86
CA PRO A 60 3.11 -12.22 -8.10
C PRO A 60 2.09 -11.65 -9.09
N SER A 61 1.03 -10.97 -8.59
CA SER A 61 -0.02 -10.43 -9.44
C SER A 61 -0.75 -9.28 -8.74
N GLU A 62 -1.36 -8.43 -9.55
CA GLU A 62 -2.24 -7.37 -9.03
C GLU A 62 -3.45 -7.98 -8.31
N GLN A 63 -3.97 -9.09 -8.82
CA GLN A 63 -5.14 -9.74 -8.22
C GLN A 63 -4.89 -10.13 -6.77
N MET A 64 -3.70 -10.61 -6.44
CA MET A 64 -3.34 -10.97 -5.07
C MET A 64 -3.40 -9.76 -4.15
N ILE A 65 -2.95 -8.60 -4.63
CA ILE A 65 -3.04 -7.34 -3.88
C ILE A 65 -4.50 -6.96 -3.63
N ARG A 66 -5.36 -7.12 -4.64
CA ARG A 66 -6.79 -6.81 -4.50
C ARG A 66 -7.47 -7.74 -3.49
N GLU A 67 -7.09 -9.00 -3.49
CA GLU A 67 -7.62 -9.97 -2.52
C GLU A 67 -7.20 -9.62 -1.10
N HIS A 68 -5.94 -9.25 -0.91
CA HIS A 68 -5.44 -8.79 0.38
C HIS A 68 -6.21 -7.55 0.86
N ALA A 69 -6.39 -6.57 -0.01
CA ALA A 69 -7.14 -5.35 0.32
C ALA A 69 -8.59 -5.65 0.70
N GLY A 70 -9.21 -6.60 0.00
CA GLY A 70 -10.57 -7.02 0.31
C GLY A 70 -10.73 -7.64 1.69
N MET A 71 -9.71 -8.36 2.15
CA MET A 71 -9.71 -8.95 3.49
C MET A 71 -9.41 -7.94 4.58
N LEU A 72 -8.61 -6.91 4.27
CA LEU A 72 -8.22 -5.90 5.23
C LEU A 72 -9.39 -5.03 5.69
N GLY A 73 -10.15 -4.48 4.75
CA GLY A 73 -11.24 -3.56 5.06
C GLY A 73 -10.75 -2.19 5.55
N PHE A 74 -11.65 -1.37 6.04
CA PHE A 74 -11.41 -0.04 6.65
C PHE A 74 -10.79 0.98 5.71
N HIS A 75 -10.79 0.73 4.40
CA HIS A 75 -10.23 1.64 3.42
C HIS A 75 -10.88 1.43 2.06
N GLN A 76 -10.69 2.41 1.19
CA GLN A 76 -11.07 2.31 -0.20
C GLN A 76 -9.80 2.21 -1.03
N LEU A 77 -9.71 1.17 -1.85
CA LEU A 77 -8.61 0.98 -2.79
C LEU A 77 -8.88 1.87 -4.00
N GLU A 78 -8.10 2.95 -4.14
CA GLU A 78 -8.31 3.93 -5.21
C GLU A 78 -7.67 3.50 -6.53
N ALA A 79 -6.43 3.03 -6.47
CA ALA A 79 -5.68 2.68 -7.67
C ALA A 79 -4.54 1.72 -7.35
N ILE A 80 -4.19 0.90 -8.35
CA ILE A 80 -2.99 0.08 -8.34
C ILE A 80 -2.27 0.32 -9.66
N TYR A 81 -1.00 0.69 -9.57
CA TYR A 81 -0.15 0.90 -10.75
C TYR A 81 1.04 -0.03 -10.70
N GLU A 82 1.31 -0.73 -11.79
CA GLU A 82 2.55 -1.48 -11.87
C GLU A 82 3.72 -0.52 -12.04
N ILE A 83 4.74 -0.67 -11.21
CA ILE A 83 5.92 0.18 -11.26
C ILE A 83 6.83 -0.33 -12.37
N GLY A 84 7.11 0.54 -13.36
CA GLY A 84 8.02 0.19 -14.45
C GLY A 84 9.48 0.33 -14.08
N GLY A 85 9.78 1.14 -13.07
CA GLY A 85 11.13 1.35 -12.57
C GLY A 85 11.19 2.55 -11.65
N ASP A 86 12.31 2.68 -10.96
CA ASP A 86 12.57 3.82 -10.08
C ASP A 86 13.61 4.70 -10.73
N ILE A 87 13.44 6.01 -10.63
CA ILE A 87 14.45 6.95 -11.06
C ILE A 87 14.84 7.86 -9.91
N SER A 88 16.09 8.26 -9.88
CA SER A 88 16.63 9.16 -8.87
C SER A 88 17.64 10.12 -9.50
N PRO A 89 18.07 11.15 -8.77
CA PRO A 89 19.10 12.06 -9.30
C PRO A 89 20.38 11.34 -9.74
N ALA A 90 20.71 10.21 -9.13
CA ALA A 90 21.90 9.43 -9.49
C ALA A 90 21.82 8.81 -10.89
N ASP A 91 20.61 8.69 -11.46
CA ASP A 91 20.41 8.13 -12.80
C ASP A 91 20.70 9.14 -13.91
N PHE A 92 20.91 10.40 -13.55
CA PHE A 92 21.12 11.47 -14.51
C PHE A 92 22.51 12.09 -14.34
N PRO A 93 23.19 12.45 -15.46
CA PRO A 93 24.49 13.09 -15.37
C PRO A 93 24.37 14.51 -14.80
N ALA A 94 25.44 14.98 -14.17
CA ALA A 94 25.49 16.33 -13.60
C ALA A 94 25.42 17.41 -14.69
#